data_322e7c669445190d828e76aeeb23b885
#
_entry.id   322e7c669445190d828e76aeeb23b885
#
_cell.length_a   1.000
_cell.length_b   1.000
_cell.length_c   1.000
_cell.angle_alpha   90.00
_cell.angle_beta   90.00
_cell.angle_gamma   90.00
#
_symmetry.space_group_name_H-M   'P 1'
#
loop_
_entity.id
_entity.type
_entity.pdbx_description
1 polymer ?
#
loop_
_entity_poly.entity_id
_entity_poly.type
_entity_poly.pdbx_seq_one_letter_code
_entity_poly.pdbx_strand_id
1 'polypeptide(L)'
;SDTGNTRRVAKSIAKKLGDLADAPVDVKKASVEDLLQYDALILGTPTLGDGELPGLSSGASDESWEEFLPQLEGQDLSGKTIALFGLGDQEGYGHEFVDALIFLYETAVAGGANVVGFWPVDGYSFEKSNAIVDDQFVGLVIDHENQSDLTDERIDAWLSDIKSALTGV
;
A
#
# COMPACT_ATOMS: atom_id res chain seq x y z
N SER A 1 11.61 -2.80 -0.56
CA SER A 1 11.85 -2.06 0.69
C SER A 1 13.21 -2.45 1.26
N ASP A 2 14.06 -1.46 1.47
CA ASP A 2 15.45 -1.66 1.91
C ASP A 2 15.53 -2.26 3.33
N THR A 3 14.61 -1.89 4.21
CA THR A 3 14.54 -2.45 5.56
C THR A 3 13.86 -3.81 5.62
N GLY A 4 13.13 -4.18 4.59
CA GLY A 4 12.36 -5.41 4.53
C GLY A 4 11.00 -5.37 5.24
N ASN A 5 10.63 -4.27 5.87
CA ASN A 5 9.38 -4.18 6.63
C ASN A 5 8.15 -4.25 5.74
N THR A 6 8.14 -3.55 4.62
CA THR A 6 7.04 -3.63 3.63
C THR A 6 6.86 -5.05 3.13
N ARG A 7 7.97 -5.74 2.84
CA ARG A 7 7.95 -7.15 2.41
C ARG A 7 7.37 -8.07 3.49
N ARG A 8 7.72 -7.85 4.75
CA ARG A 8 7.18 -8.65 5.87
C ARG A 8 5.68 -8.48 5.99
N VAL A 9 5.18 -7.26 5.86
CA VAL A 9 3.73 -6.98 5.87
C VAL A 9 3.05 -7.67 4.69
N ALA A 10 3.60 -7.56 3.48
CA ALA A 10 3.07 -8.24 2.29
C ALA A 10 3.00 -9.76 2.49
N LYS A 11 4.05 -10.35 3.04
CA LYS A 11 4.07 -11.80 3.34
C LYS A 11 3.05 -12.20 4.40
N SER A 12 2.86 -11.37 5.42
CA SER A 12 1.84 -11.61 6.46
C SER A 12 0.44 -11.57 5.87
N ILE A 13 0.15 -10.59 5.02
CA ILE A 13 -1.13 -10.47 4.31
C ILE A 13 -1.39 -11.72 3.46
N ALA A 14 -0.41 -12.12 2.65
CA ALA A 14 -0.53 -13.29 1.78
C ALA A 14 -0.75 -14.57 2.59
N LYS A 15 -0.02 -14.74 3.70
CA LYS A 15 -0.19 -15.90 4.59
C LYS A 15 -1.60 -15.97 5.17
N LYS A 16 -2.15 -14.83 5.59
CA LYS A 16 -3.50 -14.78 6.17
C LYS A 16 -4.59 -15.03 5.14
N LEU A 17 -4.36 -14.68 3.89
CA LEU A 17 -5.27 -14.97 2.76
C LEU A 17 -5.14 -16.42 2.26
N GLY A 18 -4.02 -17.08 2.50
CA GLY A 18 -3.79 -18.46 2.11
C GLY A 18 -3.93 -18.67 0.59
N ASP A 19 -4.73 -19.66 0.20
CA ASP A 19 -4.93 -20.01 -1.21
C ASP A 19 -5.67 -18.94 -2.04
N LEU A 20 -6.17 -17.88 -1.39
CA LEU A 20 -6.86 -16.78 -2.09
C LEU A 20 -5.89 -15.77 -2.70
N ALA A 21 -4.62 -15.83 -2.34
CA ALA A 21 -3.61 -14.87 -2.82
C ALA A 21 -2.37 -15.58 -3.35
N ASP A 22 -1.83 -15.05 -4.43
CA ASP A 22 -0.51 -15.45 -4.91
C ASP A 22 0.59 -14.90 -3.99
N ALA A 23 1.78 -15.45 -4.11
CA ALA A 23 2.93 -14.96 -3.35
C ALA A 23 3.22 -13.50 -3.69
N PRO A 24 3.59 -12.68 -2.68
CA PRO A 24 3.90 -11.27 -2.94
C PRO A 24 5.12 -11.13 -3.84
N VAL A 25 5.05 -10.16 -4.73
CA VAL A 25 6.11 -9.85 -5.70
C VAL A 25 6.65 -8.46 -5.40
N ASP A 26 7.97 -8.32 -5.37
CA ASP A 26 8.62 -7.02 -5.29
C ASP A 26 8.36 -6.27 -6.62
N VAL A 27 7.97 -5.00 -6.53
CA VAL A 27 7.57 -4.23 -7.71
C VAL A 27 8.69 -4.12 -8.75
N LYS A 28 9.96 -4.15 -8.35
CA LYS A 28 11.09 -4.15 -9.28
C LYS A 28 11.15 -5.40 -10.17
N LYS A 29 10.47 -6.48 -9.79
CA LYS A 29 10.39 -7.73 -10.54
C LYS A 29 9.06 -7.91 -11.27
N ALA A 30 8.11 -7.00 -11.06
CA ALA A 30 6.80 -7.05 -11.67
C ALA A 30 6.81 -6.33 -13.01
N SER A 31 5.90 -6.74 -13.89
CA SER A 31 5.59 -6.01 -15.12
C SER A 31 4.15 -5.51 -15.08
N VAL A 32 3.84 -4.50 -15.90
CA VAL A 32 2.48 -4.01 -16.05
C VAL A 32 1.55 -5.13 -16.53
N GLU A 33 2.02 -5.95 -17.47
CA GLU A 33 1.26 -7.08 -18.01
C GLU A 33 0.90 -8.08 -16.92
N ASP A 34 1.84 -8.40 -16.02
CA ASP A 34 1.58 -9.29 -14.89
C ASP A 34 0.50 -8.73 -13.98
N LEU A 35 0.59 -7.46 -13.66
CA LEU A 35 -0.37 -6.78 -12.79
C LEU A 35 -1.77 -6.74 -13.42
N LEU A 36 -1.85 -6.47 -14.74
CA LEU A 36 -3.12 -6.37 -15.45
C LEU A 36 -3.88 -7.71 -15.56
N GLN A 37 -3.23 -8.83 -15.31
CA GLN A 37 -3.86 -10.15 -15.32
C GLN A 37 -4.78 -10.40 -14.11
N TYR A 38 -4.63 -9.64 -13.04
CA TYR A 38 -5.41 -9.82 -11.81
C TYR A 38 -6.63 -8.91 -11.79
N ASP A 39 -7.76 -9.43 -11.34
CA ASP A 39 -8.97 -8.65 -11.08
C ASP A 39 -8.91 -7.93 -9.73
N ALA A 40 -8.16 -8.48 -8.80
CA ALA A 40 -7.97 -7.89 -7.47
C ALA A 40 -6.49 -7.81 -7.14
N LEU A 41 -6.07 -6.67 -6.58
CA LEU A 41 -4.68 -6.37 -6.25
C LEU A 41 -4.57 -5.76 -4.85
N ILE A 42 -3.52 -6.14 -4.14
CA ILE A 42 -3.11 -5.47 -2.91
C ILE A 42 -1.73 -4.87 -3.18
N LEU A 43 -1.62 -3.55 -3.09
CA LEU A 43 -0.39 -2.82 -3.38
C LEU A 43 0.09 -2.11 -2.11
N GLY A 44 1.38 -2.19 -1.84
CA GLY A 44 1.95 -1.59 -0.64
C GLY A 44 3.25 -0.85 -0.91
N THR A 45 3.46 0.23 -0.14
CA THR A 45 4.66 1.06 -0.25
C THR A 45 5.07 1.65 1.09
N PRO A 46 6.38 1.77 1.37
CA PRO A 46 6.85 2.68 2.39
C PRO A 46 6.83 4.12 1.87
N THR A 47 7.12 5.08 2.74
CA THR A 47 7.36 6.48 2.38
C THR A 47 8.83 6.79 2.63
N LEU A 48 9.52 7.36 1.66
CA LEU A 48 10.92 7.75 1.75
C LEU A 48 11.07 9.27 1.58
N GLY A 49 12.26 9.77 1.86
CA GLY A 49 12.58 11.18 1.68
C GLY A 49 11.56 12.13 2.30
N ASP A 50 11.14 13.13 1.56
CA ASP A 50 10.17 14.13 1.97
C ASP A 50 8.74 13.74 1.52
N GLY A 51 8.28 12.55 1.88
CA GLY A 51 6.96 12.05 1.50
C GLY A 51 6.92 11.39 0.13
N GLU A 52 8.04 10.85 -0.32
CA GLU A 52 8.25 10.35 -1.67
C GLU A 52 8.05 8.84 -1.78
N LEU A 53 7.68 8.40 -3.00
CA LEU A 53 7.70 6.98 -3.35
C LEU A 53 9.13 6.43 -3.27
N PRO A 54 9.28 5.15 -2.87
CA PRO A 54 10.58 4.52 -2.91
C PRO A 54 11.07 4.37 -4.36
N GLY A 55 12.34 4.70 -4.56
CA GLY A 55 13.00 4.64 -5.85
C GLY A 55 14.42 5.19 -5.74
N LEU A 56 15.13 5.22 -6.86
CA LEU A 56 16.54 5.63 -6.88
C LEU A 56 16.72 7.09 -6.46
N SER A 57 15.82 7.99 -6.85
CA SER A 57 15.95 9.42 -6.52
C SER A 57 15.62 9.72 -5.06
N SER A 58 14.79 8.91 -4.42
CA SER A 58 14.44 9.05 -3.00
C SER A 58 15.39 8.30 -2.06
N GLY A 59 16.46 7.71 -2.61
CA GLY A 59 17.53 7.08 -1.85
C GLY A 59 17.38 5.59 -1.60
N ALA A 60 16.48 4.92 -2.31
CA ALA A 60 16.41 3.46 -2.28
C ALA A 60 17.62 2.83 -2.99
N SER A 61 17.99 1.63 -2.59
CA SER A 61 19.12 0.91 -3.20
C SER A 61 18.81 0.37 -4.60
N ASP A 62 17.52 0.22 -4.91
CA ASP A 62 17.04 -0.34 -6.18
C ASP A 62 15.85 0.47 -6.72
N GLU A 63 15.55 0.28 -7.99
CA GLU A 63 14.29 0.74 -8.59
C GLU A 63 13.10 0.18 -7.80
N SER A 64 12.01 0.95 -7.71
CA SER A 64 10.81 0.59 -6.97
C SER A 64 9.58 1.30 -7.55
N TRP A 65 8.65 1.73 -6.70
CA TRP A 65 7.41 2.37 -7.15
C TRP A 65 7.64 3.67 -7.94
N GLU A 66 8.67 4.44 -7.62
CA GLU A 66 9.00 5.66 -8.36
C GLU A 66 9.16 5.39 -9.86
N GLU A 67 9.83 4.31 -10.21
CA GLU A 67 10.09 3.92 -11.60
C GLU A 67 8.94 3.12 -12.21
N PHE A 68 8.20 2.36 -11.39
CA PHE A 68 7.12 1.50 -11.87
C PHE A 68 5.80 2.24 -12.07
N LEU A 69 5.44 3.13 -11.17
CA LEU A 69 4.12 3.79 -11.18
C LEU A 69 3.83 4.56 -12.48
N PRO A 70 4.80 5.27 -13.07
CA PRO A 70 4.58 5.92 -14.39
C PRO A 70 4.15 4.95 -15.49
N GLN A 71 4.54 3.68 -15.40
CA GLN A 71 4.15 2.67 -16.38
C GLN A 71 2.68 2.25 -16.24
N LEU A 72 2.09 2.44 -15.05
CA LEU A 72 0.67 2.20 -14.80
C LEU A 72 -0.21 3.37 -15.21
N GLU A 73 0.35 4.56 -15.28
CA GLU A 73 -0.39 5.76 -15.70
C GLU A 73 -0.93 5.56 -17.12
N GLY A 74 -2.20 5.89 -17.31
CA GLY A 74 -2.86 5.71 -18.59
C GLY A 74 -3.35 4.29 -18.89
N GLN A 75 -3.06 3.32 -18.04
CA GLN A 75 -3.61 1.97 -18.19
C GLN A 75 -5.07 1.93 -17.73
N ASP A 76 -5.87 1.10 -18.39
CA ASP A 76 -7.25 0.85 -18.01
C ASP A 76 -7.29 -0.14 -16.84
N LEU A 77 -7.64 0.34 -15.66
CA LEU A 77 -7.80 -0.46 -14.44
C LEU A 77 -9.27 -0.66 -14.09
N SER A 78 -10.19 -0.28 -14.97
CA SER A 78 -11.62 -0.47 -14.76
C SER A 78 -11.96 -1.95 -14.55
N GLY A 79 -12.89 -2.23 -13.66
CA GLY A 79 -13.24 -3.60 -13.29
C GLY A 79 -12.31 -4.24 -12.27
N LYS A 80 -11.19 -3.60 -11.92
CA LYS A 80 -10.27 -4.09 -10.90
C LYS A 80 -10.64 -3.53 -9.53
N THR A 81 -10.47 -4.37 -8.51
CA THR A 81 -10.57 -3.97 -7.11
C THR A 81 -9.16 -3.89 -6.53
N ILE A 82 -8.80 -2.73 -6.00
CA ILE A 82 -7.45 -2.48 -5.47
C ILE A 82 -7.55 -2.06 -4.01
N ALA A 83 -6.78 -2.73 -3.16
CA ALA A 83 -6.58 -2.34 -1.76
C ALA A 83 -5.12 -1.92 -1.57
N LEU A 84 -4.91 -0.93 -0.71
CA LEU A 84 -3.60 -0.31 -0.51
C LEU A 84 -3.14 -0.46 0.94
N PHE A 85 -1.84 -0.59 1.15
CA PHE A 85 -1.26 -0.44 2.48
C PHE A 85 0.03 0.36 2.44
N GLY A 86 0.26 1.12 3.49
CA GLY A 86 1.45 1.96 3.60
C GLY A 86 2.16 1.75 4.93
N LEU A 87 3.48 1.87 4.93
CA LEU A 87 4.28 1.90 6.13
C LEU A 87 4.80 3.30 6.39
N GLY A 88 4.84 3.69 7.65
CA GLY A 88 5.37 4.97 8.07
C GLY A 88 5.85 4.93 9.51
N ASP A 89 6.50 6.01 9.93
CA ASP A 89 7.01 6.25 11.27
C ASP A 89 6.40 7.56 11.78
N GLN A 90 5.36 7.42 12.62
CA GLN A 90 4.59 8.57 13.09
C GLN A 90 5.37 9.51 14.00
N GLU A 91 6.41 9.01 14.67
CA GLU A 91 7.24 9.84 15.55
C GLU A 91 8.39 10.48 14.79
N GLY A 92 9.09 9.74 13.94
CA GLY A 92 10.24 10.24 13.18
C GLY A 92 9.85 11.08 11.98
N TYR A 93 8.71 10.77 11.34
CA TYR A 93 8.24 11.40 10.10
C TYR A 93 6.76 11.77 10.18
N GLY A 94 6.33 12.34 11.29
CA GLY A 94 4.93 12.67 11.56
C GLY A 94 4.33 13.77 10.69
N HIS A 95 5.14 14.60 10.04
CA HIS A 95 4.68 15.68 9.15
C HIS A 95 4.50 15.21 7.70
N GLU A 96 4.89 13.98 7.39
CA GLU A 96 4.77 13.35 6.06
C GLU A 96 4.38 11.87 6.21
N PHE A 97 3.56 11.59 7.21
CA PHE A 97 3.21 10.24 7.61
C PHE A 97 2.46 9.50 6.49
N VAL A 98 3.04 8.43 6.00
CA VAL A 98 2.56 7.56 4.92
C VAL A 98 2.19 8.29 3.62
N ASP A 99 2.77 9.45 3.39
CA ASP A 99 2.41 10.33 2.26
C ASP A 99 2.50 9.65 0.91
N ALA A 100 3.48 8.77 0.70
CA ALA A 100 3.68 8.09 -0.59
C ALA A 100 2.47 7.24 -1.02
N LEU A 101 1.64 6.83 -0.09
CA LEU A 101 0.45 6.02 -0.40
C LEU A 101 -0.55 6.75 -1.30
N ILE A 102 -0.58 8.08 -1.23
CA ILE A 102 -1.49 8.88 -2.07
C ILE A 102 -1.22 8.69 -3.56
N PHE A 103 0.05 8.51 -3.94
CA PHE A 103 0.39 8.34 -5.36
C PHE A 103 -0.18 7.03 -5.94
N LEU A 104 -0.16 5.95 -5.16
CA LEU A 104 -0.80 4.69 -5.55
C LEU A 104 -2.33 4.87 -5.67
N TYR A 105 -2.91 5.59 -4.72
CA TYR A 105 -4.36 5.87 -4.72
C TYR A 105 -4.78 6.66 -5.94
N GLU A 106 -4.10 7.77 -6.23
CA GLU A 106 -4.41 8.63 -7.37
C GLU A 106 -4.28 7.88 -8.69
N THR A 107 -3.25 7.06 -8.85
CA THR A 107 -3.05 6.25 -10.06
C THR A 107 -4.17 5.21 -10.22
N ALA A 108 -4.54 4.54 -9.14
CA ALA A 108 -5.62 3.55 -9.17
C ALA A 108 -6.97 4.19 -9.55
N VAL A 109 -7.30 5.32 -8.94
CA VAL A 109 -8.55 6.06 -9.22
C VAL A 109 -8.56 6.58 -10.65
N ALA A 110 -7.46 7.17 -11.11
CA ALA A 110 -7.33 7.69 -12.49
C ALA A 110 -7.48 6.57 -13.52
N GLY A 111 -7.06 5.35 -13.21
CA GLY A 111 -7.24 4.17 -14.07
C GLY A 111 -8.65 3.58 -14.05
N GLY A 112 -9.52 4.05 -13.16
CA GLY A 112 -10.91 3.57 -13.06
C GLY A 112 -11.09 2.39 -12.11
N ALA A 113 -10.10 2.05 -11.29
CA ALA A 113 -10.20 0.97 -10.33
C ALA A 113 -11.17 1.30 -9.18
N ASN A 114 -11.77 0.26 -8.60
CA ASN A 114 -12.50 0.37 -7.35
C ASN A 114 -11.52 0.20 -6.18
N VAL A 115 -11.23 1.29 -5.46
CA VAL A 115 -10.33 1.25 -4.31
C VAL A 115 -11.11 0.93 -3.04
N VAL A 116 -10.69 -0.11 -2.34
CA VAL A 116 -11.31 -0.58 -1.09
C VAL A 116 -10.29 -0.58 0.04
N GLY A 117 -10.76 -0.73 1.28
CA GLY A 117 -9.86 -0.88 2.42
C GLY A 117 -9.37 0.45 3.00
N PHE A 118 -10.19 1.48 2.95
CA PHE A 118 -9.93 2.73 3.68
C PHE A 118 -9.82 2.41 5.17
N TRP A 119 -8.97 3.14 5.87
CA TRP A 119 -8.59 2.83 7.24
C TRP A 119 -8.73 4.04 8.16
N PRO A 120 -9.27 3.87 9.38
CA PRO A 120 -9.44 5.00 10.28
C PRO A 120 -8.12 5.61 10.72
N VAL A 121 -8.12 6.92 10.92
CA VAL A 121 -6.96 7.67 11.44
C VAL A 121 -6.77 7.50 12.94
N ASP A 122 -7.74 6.96 13.65
CA ASP A 122 -7.67 6.74 15.08
C ASP A 122 -6.55 5.76 15.45
N GLY A 123 -5.89 6.02 16.57
CA GLY A 123 -4.81 5.17 17.05
C GLY A 123 -3.42 5.56 16.56
N TYR A 124 -3.30 6.65 15.82
CA TYR A 124 -2.03 7.19 15.34
C TYR A 124 -1.82 8.61 15.86
N SER A 125 -0.56 8.97 16.11
CA SER A 125 -0.17 10.32 16.53
C SER A 125 0.82 10.90 15.52
N PHE A 126 0.32 11.70 14.59
CA PHE A 126 1.11 12.34 13.53
C PHE A 126 0.63 13.78 13.35
N GLU A 127 1.44 14.60 12.69
CA GLU A 127 1.09 16.00 12.42
C GLU A 127 0.26 16.15 11.15
N LYS A 128 0.69 15.47 10.08
CA LYS A 128 0.09 15.62 8.75
C LYS A 128 0.30 14.34 7.92
N SER A 129 -0.69 14.02 7.11
CA SER A 129 -0.60 12.98 6.08
C SER A 129 -1.34 13.39 4.82
N ASN A 130 -0.68 13.22 3.67
CA ASN A 130 -1.32 13.40 2.36
C ASN A 130 -2.18 12.19 1.95
N ALA A 131 -2.08 11.08 2.67
CA ALA A 131 -2.79 9.84 2.35
C ALA A 131 -4.20 9.77 2.97
N ILE A 132 -4.79 10.91 3.31
CA ILE A 132 -6.13 11.00 3.90
C ILE A 132 -7.10 11.58 2.88
N VAL A 133 -8.19 10.87 2.64
CA VAL A 133 -9.32 11.28 1.81
C VAL A 133 -10.60 10.98 2.60
N ASP A 134 -11.50 11.98 2.70
CA ASP A 134 -12.77 11.86 3.44
C ASP A 134 -12.56 11.38 4.90
N ASP A 135 -11.56 11.97 5.57
CA ASP A 135 -11.23 11.72 6.98
C ASP A 135 -10.69 10.31 7.29
N GLN A 136 -10.33 9.53 6.27
CA GLN A 136 -9.73 8.21 6.42
C GLN A 136 -8.43 8.10 5.61
N PHE A 137 -7.53 7.24 6.06
CA PHE A 137 -6.41 6.81 5.21
C PHE A 137 -6.94 6.03 4.00
N VAL A 138 -6.32 6.22 2.85
CA VAL A 138 -6.69 5.54 1.60
C VAL A 138 -6.37 4.04 1.60
N GLY A 139 -5.73 3.54 2.64
CA GLY A 139 -5.38 2.14 2.82
C GLY A 139 -4.95 1.84 4.24
N LEU A 140 -4.62 0.59 4.50
CA LEU A 140 -4.10 0.16 5.80
C LEU A 140 -2.78 0.86 6.11
N VAL A 141 -2.63 1.37 7.31
CA VAL A 141 -1.40 2.04 7.77
C VAL A 141 -0.73 1.21 8.86
N ILE A 142 0.52 0.86 8.64
CA ILE A 142 1.34 0.10 9.57
C ILE A 142 2.53 0.94 10.00
N ASP A 143 2.70 1.11 11.30
CA ASP A 143 3.86 1.74 11.90
C ASP A 143 4.68 0.67 12.65
N HIS A 144 5.65 0.11 11.96
CA HIS A 144 6.51 -0.94 12.52
C HIS A 144 7.47 -0.39 13.57
N GLU A 145 7.88 0.87 13.44
CA GLU A 145 8.87 1.48 14.34
C GLU A 145 8.30 1.73 15.73
N ASN A 146 7.05 2.21 15.80
CA ASN A 146 6.45 2.67 17.06
C ASN A 146 5.31 1.76 17.56
N GLN A 147 4.66 1.02 16.67
CA GLN A 147 3.46 0.23 16.98
C GLN A 147 3.52 -1.19 16.37
N SER A 148 4.69 -1.82 16.38
CA SER A 148 4.86 -3.16 15.79
C SER A 148 3.96 -4.23 16.44
N ASP A 149 3.61 -4.06 17.71
CA ASP A 149 2.69 -4.94 18.46
C ASP A 149 1.25 -4.89 17.93
N LEU A 150 0.87 -3.83 17.23
CA LEU A 150 -0.47 -3.67 16.64
C LEU A 150 -0.57 -4.18 15.19
N THR A 151 0.54 -4.52 14.57
CA THR A 151 0.59 -4.87 13.14
C THR A 151 -0.35 -6.03 12.80
N ASP A 152 -0.27 -7.14 13.52
CA ASP A 152 -1.07 -8.33 13.24
C ASP A 152 -2.57 -8.08 13.38
N GLU A 153 -2.99 -7.44 14.47
CA GLU A 153 -4.42 -7.17 14.68
C GLU A 153 -4.98 -6.19 13.66
N ARG A 154 -4.17 -5.20 13.21
CA ARG A 154 -4.57 -4.26 12.17
C ARG A 154 -4.74 -4.97 10.83
N ILE A 155 -3.82 -5.84 10.46
CA ILE A 155 -3.93 -6.65 9.23
C ILE A 155 -5.18 -7.53 9.29
N ASP A 156 -5.42 -8.22 10.40
CA ASP A 156 -6.58 -9.09 10.56
C ASP A 156 -7.90 -8.33 10.42
N ALA A 157 -8.02 -7.19 11.09
CA ALA A 157 -9.20 -6.35 11.01
C ALA A 157 -9.45 -5.84 9.58
N TRP A 158 -8.40 -5.35 8.93
CA TRP A 158 -8.47 -4.83 7.56
C TRP A 158 -8.88 -5.92 6.57
N LEU A 159 -8.26 -7.10 6.65
CA LEU A 159 -8.60 -8.22 5.78
C LEU A 159 -10.05 -8.71 5.99
N SER A 160 -10.54 -8.71 7.24
CA SER A 160 -11.94 -9.04 7.52
C SER A 160 -12.91 -8.12 6.78
N ASP A 161 -12.55 -6.83 6.66
CA ASP A 161 -13.40 -5.85 5.99
C ASP A 161 -13.37 -5.97 4.47
N ILE A 162 -12.23 -6.31 3.88
CA ILE A 162 -12.04 -6.22 2.42
C ILE A 162 -12.04 -7.57 1.69
N LYS A 163 -11.95 -8.68 2.41
CA LYS A 163 -11.79 -10.01 1.80
C LYS A 163 -12.87 -10.32 0.77
N SER A 164 -14.13 -10.05 1.08
CA SER A 164 -15.23 -10.33 0.15
C SER A 164 -15.16 -9.44 -1.10
N ALA A 165 -14.75 -8.18 -0.95
CA ALA A 165 -14.60 -7.27 -2.08
C ALA A 165 -13.46 -7.71 -3.02
N LEU A 166 -12.37 -8.25 -2.45
CA LEU A 166 -11.22 -8.73 -3.24
C LEU A 166 -11.48 -10.05 -3.93
N THR A 167 -12.24 -10.94 -3.29
CA THR A 167 -12.45 -12.31 -3.80
C THR A 167 -13.76 -12.48 -4.56
N GLY A 168 -14.66 -11.52 -4.46
CA GLY A 168 -15.99 -11.60 -5.07
C GLY A 168 -16.94 -12.60 -4.39
N VAL A 169 -16.60 -13.02 -3.19
CA VAL A 169 -17.36 -14.02 -2.43
C VAL A 169 -18.07 -13.43 -1.23
#